data_da363a6510d0ce715d28117d907488a5
#
_entry.id   da363a6510d0ce715d28117d907488a5
#
_cell.length_a   1.000
_cell.length_b   1.000
_cell.length_c   1.000
_cell.angle_alpha   90.00
_cell.angle_beta   90.00
_cell.angle_gamma   90.00
#
_symmetry.space_group_name_H-M   'P 1'
#
loop_
_entity.id
_entity.type
_entity.pdbx_description
1 polymer ?
#
loop_
_entity_poly.entity_id
_entity_poly.type
_entity_poly.pdbx_seq_one_letter_code
_entity_poly.pdbx_strand_id
1 'polypeptide(L)'
;GRNSSHWAVAFLATLTYGAVVVPIQHEFTTDQVYNIVNHSESKLLFVGDVVATSIDSKEMPNIEGIVYLPDFSVMESRTEALTYAREHLNEMFGHKYPKYFRKEHVKYHVDSPEELAMINYTSGTTGFSKGVMLPYRALWGNLDLMMDVIGKHIKPGSNVLGILPMAHMYGLLVEFIFEFCYGNHIFFLTRLPSPTVVAEAFAEVKPAIVISVPMIIEKIIRKSIFPTAQTPKVKLLMKMPGIGKKVKEKICQHVMDVMGGNAYEVMVGGAGLNKEVEDFLLEIGFPITMGYGTTETAPMITFSDYKDFVAGSCGTAVKHMEVKVLSDDPQNIPGEIVCRGINVMHGYYKNQAATDAVIDKDGWFHTGDLATMNEDGHFFIRGRIKNMLLGSNGQNVYPEEIEDKLNSMSMVSESLIVQRGDKLVALVHPDQDEVDAMGFDKEDLQNIMEQNRQDLNAMLPHFSKLSEIRIQDYEFEKTAKKSIKRYLYQNAE
;
A
#
# COMPACT_ATOMS: atom_id res chain seq x y z
N GLY A 1 6.59 -0.84 15.99
CA GLY A 1 6.38 -2.27 16.27
C GLY A 1 5.55 -2.92 15.18
N ARG A 2 5.51 -4.26 15.17
CA ARG A 2 4.64 -5.04 14.28
C ARG A 2 3.17 -4.86 14.63
N ASN A 3 2.28 -5.23 13.70
CA ASN A 3 0.84 -5.26 13.95
C ASN A 3 0.53 -6.11 15.19
N SER A 4 -0.22 -5.53 16.12
CA SER A 4 -0.64 -6.21 17.35
C SER A 4 -1.80 -5.48 18.02
N SER A 5 -2.52 -6.16 18.90
CA SER A 5 -3.55 -5.54 19.72
C SER A 5 -3.00 -4.43 20.62
N HIS A 6 -1.78 -4.57 21.13
CA HIS A 6 -1.15 -3.54 21.96
C HIS A 6 -0.81 -2.29 21.14
N TRP A 7 -0.36 -2.46 19.89
CA TRP A 7 -0.17 -1.34 18.96
C TRP A 7 -1.49 -0.61 18.71
N ALA A 8 -2.56 -1.38 18.45
CA ALA A 8 -3.91 -0.82 18.26
C ALA A 8 -4.39 -0.04 19.48
N VAL A 9 -4.20 -0.58 20.69
CA VAL A 9 -4.54 0.10 21.95
C VAL A 9 -3.75 1.40 22.12
N ALA A 10 -2.42 1.38 21.89
CA ALA A 10 -1.58 2.57 21.99
C ALA A 10 -2.03 3.67 21.01
N PHE A 11 -2.33 3.28 19.76
CA PHE A 11 -2.81 4.17 18.72
C PHE A 11 -4.15 4.82 19.11
N LEU A 12 -5.16 4.01 19.46
CA LEU A 12 -6.48 4.51 19.85
C LEU A 12 -6.44 5.33 21.14
N ALA A 13 -5.65 4.91 22.13
CA ALA A 13 -5.49 5.66 23.37
C ALA A 13 -4.88 7.04 23.11
N THR A 14 -3.91 7.14 22.20
CA THR A 14 -3.29 8.43 21.85
C THR A 14 -4.29 9.35 21.15
N LEU A 15 -5.03 8.86 20.15
CA LEU A 15 -6.06 9.63 19.45
C LEU A 15 -7.18 10.08 20.41
N THR A 16 -7.71 9.15 21.21
CA THR A 16 -8.84 9.46 22.11
C THR A 16 -8.44 10.31 23.31
N TYR A 17 -7.14 10.42 23.60
CA TYR A 17 -6.59 11.38 24.55
C TYR A 17 -6.50 12.80 23.96
N GLY A 18 -6.53 12.93 22.61
CA GLY A 18 -6.35 14.19 21.89
C GLY A 18 -4.88 14.54 21.61
N ALA A 19 -4.00 13.53 21.62
CA ALA A 19 -2.61 13.69 21.23
C ALA A 19 -2.39 13.28 19.78
N VAL A 20 -1.39 13.91 19.14
CA VAL A 20 -1.03 13.61 17.75
C VAL A 20 -0.28 12.27 17.67
N VAL A 21 -0.77 11.35 16.87
CA VAL A 21 -0.12 10.05 16.65
C VAL A 21 0.94 10.16 15.53
N VAL A 22 2.08 9.52 15.74
CA VAL A 22 3.15 9.42 14.75
C VAL A 22 3.44 7.92 14.49
N PRO A 23 2.72 7.26 13.57
CA PRO A 23 2.96 5.86 13.25
C PRO A 23 4.29 5.69 12.52
N ILE A 24 5.14 4.78 13.01
CA ILE A 24 6.44 4.48 12.42
C ILE A 24 6.46 3.01 11.99
N GLN A 25 6.78 2.76 10.72
CA GLN A 25 6.89 1.40 10.18
C GLN A 25 8.09 0.68 10.84
N HIS A 26 7.88 -0.57 11.21
CA HIS A 26 8.91 -1.37 11.89
C HIS A 26 10.08 -1.78 10.99
N GLU A 27 9.91 -1.65 9.66
CA GLU A 27 10.97 -1.86 8.67
C GLU A 27 11.90 -0.65 8.51
N PHE A 28 11.59 0.49 9.11
CA PHE A 28 12.50 1.64 9.05
C PHE A 28 13.78 1.35 9.83
N THR A 29 14.89 1.84 9.28
CA THR A 29 16.18 1.74 9.97
C THR A 29 16.18 2.57 11.25
N THR A 30 17.07 2.24 12.17
CA THR A 30 17.20 2.96 13.45
C THR A 30 17.41 4.46 13.25
N ASP A 31 18.24 4.86 12.28
CA ASP A 31 18.46 6.28 11.95
C ASP A 31 17.19 6.97 11.45
N GLN A 32 16.37 6.27 10.66
CA GLN A 32 15.09 6.79 10.22
C GLN A 32 14.13 6.96 11.40
N VAL A 33 14.12 6.04 12.37
CA VAL A 33 13.33 6.17 13.59
C VAL A 33 13.77 7.40 14.39
N TYR A 34 15.08 7.59 14.61
CA TYR A 34 15.61 8.77 15.30
C TYR A 34 15.23 10.07 14.59
N ASN A 35 15.40 10.12 13.28
CA ASN A 35 15.02 11.30 12.49
C ASN A 35 13.54 11.63 12.61
N ILE A 36 12.66 10.62 12.56
CA ILE A 36 11.21 10.83 12.68
C ILE A 36 10.85 11.32 14.08
N VAL A 37 11.34 10.65 15.12
CA VAL A 37 11.05 11.01 16.52
C VAL A 37 11.53 12.43 16.82
N ASN A 38 12.73 12.79 16.41
CA ASN A 38 13.29 14.12 16.64
C ASN A 38 12.59 15.20 15.81
N HIS A 39 12.31 14.93 14.52
CA HIS A 39 11.64 15.90 13.65
C HIS A 39 10.20 16.16 14.09
N SER A 40 9.47 15.11 14.51
CA SER A 40 8.09 15.22 14.99
C SER A 40 7.98 15.80 16.40
N GLU A 41 9.12 15.94 17.13
CA GLU A 41 9.17 16.38 18.53
C GLU A 41 8.32 15.49 19.46
N SER A 42 8.26 14.18 19.14
CA SER A 42 7.51 13.22 19.91
C SER A 42 8.00 13.18 21.37
N LYS A 43 7.06 13.09 22.31
CA LYS A 43 7.34 13.05 23.75
C LYS A 43 7.40 11.65 24.31
N LEU A 44 6.58 10.75 23.81
CA LEU A 44 6.55 9.34 24.19
C LEU A 44 6.78 8.48 22.96
N LEU A 45 7.58 7.42 23.13
CA LEU A 45 7.82 6.39 22.11
C LEU A 45 7.28 5.05 22.61
N PHE A 46 6.30 4.51 21.92
CA PHE A 46 5.84 3.14 22.12
C PHE A 46 6.60 2.20 21.18
N VAL A 47 7.36 1.27 21.72
CA VAL A 47 8.30 0.45 20.96
C VAL A 47 8.01 -1.05 21.11
N GLY A 48 7.92 -1.75 19.97
CA GLY A 48 7.77 -3.22 19.94
C GLY A 48 9.10 -3.96 20.11
N ASP A 49 9.01 -5.26 20.30
CA ASP A 49 10.12 -6.18 20.60
C ASP A 49 11.31 -6.08 19.61
N VAL A 50 11.00 -6.02 18.31
CA VAL A 50 12.01 -5.96 17.25
C VAL A 50 12.86 -4.69 17.29
N VAL A 51 12.23 -3.56 17.62
CA VAL A 51 12.87 -2.23 17.59
C VAL A 51 13.49 -1.89 18.94
N ALA A 52 12.91 -2.37 20.05
CA ALA A 52 13.32 -2.03 21.41
C ALA A 52 14.81 -2.32 21.71
N THR A 53 15.36 -3.38 21.10
CA THR A 53 16.76 -3.79 21.31
C THR A 53 17.77 -3.03 20.45
N SER A 54 17.30 -2.29 19.43
CA SER A 54 18.17 -1.61 18.45
C SER A 54 18.25 -0.10 18.65
N ILE A 55 17.38 0.49 19.47
CA ILE A 55 17.34 1.95 19.69
C ILE A 55 18.22 2.36 20.88
N ASP A 56 18.91 3.51 20.71
CA ASP A 56 19.57 4.24 21.81
C ASP A 56 18.78 5.53 22.07
N SER A 57 18.26 5.68 23.25
CA SER A 57 17.46 6.84 23.63
C SER A 57 18.24 8.16 23.65
N LYS A 58 19.57 8.09 23.73
CA LYS A 58 20.46 9.26 23.67
C LYS A 58 20.37 9.99 22.33
N GLU A 59 20.05 9.25 21.25
CA GLU A 59 19.83 9.82 19.92
C GLU A 59 18.49 10.55 19.78
N MET A 60 17.64 10.49 20.83
CA MET A 60 16.32 11.15 20.88
C MET A 60 16.22 12.07 22.09
N PRO A 61 16.89 13.25 22.08
CA PRO A 61 17.04 14.11 23.27
C PRO A 61 15.70 14.68 23.79
N ASN A 62 14.68 14.81 22.93
CA ASN A 62 13.40 15.41 23.30
C ASN A 62 12.37 14.41 23.84
N ILE A 63 12.70 13.10 23.83
CA ILE A 63 11.78 12.09 24.35
C ILE A 63 11.73 12.15 25.87
N GLU A 64 10.54 12.06 26.44
CA GLU A 64 10.31 12.04 27.89
C GLU A 64 10.19 10.63 28.45
N GLY A 65 9.83 9.67 27.59
CA GLY A 65 9.76 8.28 27.97
C GLY A 65 9.62 7.30 26.82
N ILE A 66 10.01 6.05 27.11
CA ILE A 66 9.88 4.91 26.21
C ILE A 66 9.03 3.86 26.89
N VAL A 67 7.96 3.43 26.20
CA VAL A 67 7.01 2.42 26.69
C VAL A 67 7.12 1.17 25.83
N TYR A 68 7.24 0.01 26.45
CA TYR A 68 7.32 -1.26 25.76
C TYR A 68 5.92 -1.75 25.38
N LEU A 69 5.65 -1.90 24.09
CA LEU A 69 4.32 -2.26 23.58
C LEU A 69 3.78 -3.60 24.09
N PRO A 70 4.60 -4.67 24.22
CA PRO A 70 4.07 -5.98 24.62
C PRO A 70 3.38 -6.04 25.98
N ASP A 71 3.73 -5.15 26.92
CA ASP A 71 3.18 -5.15 28.27
C ASP A 71 2.90 -3.75 28.84
N PHE A 72 3.14 -2.69 28.05
CA PHE A 72 3.04 -1.28 28.43
C PHE A 72 3.96 -0.86 29.61
N SER A 73 5.00 -1.62 29.91
CA SER A 73 6.00 -1.23 30.89
C SER A 73 6.80 -0.02 30.41
N VAL A 74 7.13 0.88 31.31
CA VAL A 74 7.96 2.07 31.03
C VAL A 74 9.43 1.65 31.10
N MET A 75 10.08 1.49 29.93
CA MET A 75 11.49 1.15 29.81
C MET A 75 12.41 2.28 30.28
N GLU A 76 12.07 3.49 29.87
CA GLU A 76 12.83 4.70 30.21
C GLU A 76 11.88 5.83 30.59
N SER A 77 12.26 6.61 31.60
CA SER A 77 11.56 7.78 32.08
C SER A 77 12.55 8.90 32.36
N ARG A 78 12.30 10.08 31.78
CA ARG A 78 13.14 11.27 31.94
C ARG A 78 12.46 12.41 32.67
N THR A 79 11.22 12.21 33.11
CA THR A 79 10.47 13.22 33.89
C THR A 79 10.03 12.62 35.22
N GLU A 80 9.98 13.46 36.24
CA GLU A 80 9.47 13.07 37.59
C GLU A 80 8.04 12.54 37.49
N ALA A 81 7.20 13.17 36.67
CA ALA A 81 5.79 12.79 36.51
C ALA A 81 5.66 11.38 35.93
N LEU A 82 6.45 11.03 34.88
CA LEU A 82 6.40 9.70 34.27
C LEU A 82 7.03 8.64 35.18
N THR A 83 8.10 9.00 35.92
CA THR A 83 8.72 8.11 36.91
C THR A 83 7.73 7.81 38.02
N TYR A 84 7.05 8.83 38.56
CA TYR A 84 6.02 8.65 39.56
C TYR A 84 4.86 7.80 39.07
N ALA A 85 4.38 8.08 37.85
CA ALA A 85 3.32 7.28 37.23
C ALA A 85 3.72 5.81 37.04
N ARG A 86 4.96 5.52 36.61
CA ARG A 86 5.48 4.16 36.50
C ARG A 86 5.43 3.41 37.82
N GLU A 87 5.82 4.04 38.91
CA GLU A 87 5.94 3.42 40.22
C GLU A 87 4.60 3.32 40.96
N HIS A 88 3.65 4.23 40.68
CA HIS A 88 2.41 4.42 41.44
C HIS A 88 1.13 4.29 40.56
N LEU A 89 1.18 3.64 39.39
CA LEU A 89 0.05 3.58 38.45
C LEU A 89 -1.24 3.07 39.09
N ASN A 90 -1.16 1.98 39.87
CA ASN A 90 -2.31 1.38 40.53
C ASN A 90 -2.88 2.29 41.65
N GLU A 91 -2.00 2.98 42.36
CA GLU A 91 -2.37 3.94 43.39
C GLU A 91 -3.08 5.15 42.75
N MET A 92 -2.51 5.73 41.71
CA MET A 92 -3.11 6.82 40.92
C MET A 92 -4.48 6.43 40.37
N PHE A 93 -4.60 5.22 39.83
CA PHE A 93 -5.87 4.69 39.34
C PHE A 93 -6.89 4.54 40.49
N GLY A 94 -6.49 4.00 41.64
CA GLY A 94 -7.32 3.87 42.83
C GLY A 94 -7.77 5.21 43.41
N HIS A 95 -6.90 6.22 43.42
CA HIS A 95 -7.26 7.57 43.81
C HIS A 95 -8.26 8.22 42.85
N LYS A 96 -8.07 8.04 41.54
CA LYS A 96 -8.96 8.59 40.51
C LYS A 96 -10.33 7.91 40.53
N TYR A 97 -10.37 6.60 40.84
CA TYR A 97 -11.59 5.78 40.83
C TYR A 97 -11.73 4.98 42.16
N PRO A 98 -12.03 5.65 43.30
CA PRO A 98 -11.90 5.03 44.61
C PRO A 98 -12.94 3.95 44.92
N LYS A 99 -14.07 3.95 44.22
CA LYS A 99 -15.12 2.95 44.46
C LYS A 99 -15.24 1.91 43.36
N TYR A 100 -15.23 2.34 42.13
CA TYR A 100 -15.33 1.49 40.93
C TYR A 100 -14.99 2.29 39.67
N PHE A 101 -14.56 1.58 38.64
CA PHE A 101 -14.38 2.12 37.30
C PHE A 101 -15.49 1.59 36.38
N ARG A 102 -16.15 2.48 35.63
CA ARG A 102 -17.20 2.16 34.66
C ARG A 102 -17.03 2.98 33.40
N LYS A 103 -17.74 2.59 32.33
CA LYS A 103 -17.70 3.28 31.04
C LYS A 103 -17.98 4.78 31.12
N GLU A 104 -18.85 5.23 32.06
CA GLU A 104 -19.20 6.63 32.26
C GLU A 104 -18.02 7.47 32.78
N HIS A 105 -16.98 6.84 33.31
CA HIS A 105 -15.76 7.51 33.76
C HIS A 105 -14.76 7.75 32.62
N VAL A 106 -14.92 7.06 31.49
CA VAL A 106 -14.08 7.26 30.32
C VAL A 106 -14.56 8.50 29.60
N LYS A 107 -13.68 9.48 29.49
CA LYS A 107 -13.91 10.69 28.71
C LYS A 107 -12.91 10.72 27.57
N TYR A 108 -13.43 10.77 26.37
CA TYR A 108 -12.63 10.92 25.17
C TYR A 108 -12.49 12.39 24.81
N HIS A 109 -11.41 12.72 24.13
CA HIS A 109 -11.26 14.00 23.46
C HIS A 109 -12.39 14.17 22.43
N VAL A 110 -12.92 15.39 22.34
CA VAL A 110 -13.90 15.75 21.31
C VAL A 110 -13.13 16.47 20.21
N ASP A 111 -12.82 15.74 19.17
CA ASP A 111 -12.05 16.21 18.03
C ASP A 111 -12.86 17.16 17.14
N SER A 112 -12.17 18.09 16.51
CA SER A 112 -12.72 18.96 15.47
C SER A 112 -12.20 18.54 14.08
N PRO A 113 -12.94 18.84 12.98
CA PRO A 113 -12.54 18.42 11.63
C PRO A 113 -11.13 18.82 11.24
N GLU A 114 -10.72 20.02 11.57
CA GLU A 114 -9.40 20.57 11.20
C GLU A 114 -8.30 20.30 12.22
N GLU A 115 -8.62 19.69 13.34
CA GLU A 115 -7.61 19.33 14.33
C GLU A 115 -6.68 18.24 13.80
N LEU A 116 -5.38 18.38 14.08
CA LEU A 116 -4.35 17.44 13.64
C LEU A 116 -4.49 16.11 14.40
N ALA A 117 -4.83 15.04 13.70
CA ALA A 117 -4.96 13.71 14.27
C ALA A 117 -3.62 12.97 14.30
N MET A 118 -2.85 13.08 13.22
CA MET A 118 -1.62 12.31 13.06
C MET A 118 -0.63 12.94 12.09
N ILE A 119 0.65 12.55 12.24
CA ILE A 119 1.70 12.85 11.27
C ILE A 119 2.23 11.52 10.75
N ASN A 120 1.95 11.19 9.49
CA ASN A 120 2.42 9.95 8.87
C ASN A 120 3.63 10.24 7.97
N TYR A 121 4.76 9.56 8.21
CA TYR A 121 5.99 9.79 7.47
C TYR A 121 6.06 8.92 6.21
N THR A 122 6.31 9.57 5.07
CA THR A 122 6.54 8.88 3.80
C THR A 122 8.01 8.55 3.63
N SER A 123 8.32 7.39 3.06
CA SER A 123 9.68 7.07 2.62
C SER A 123 10.03 7.93 1.40
N GLY A 124 10.64 9.09 1.64
CA GLY A 124 11.06 9.98 0.54
C GLY A 124 12.09 9.31 -0.37
N THR A 125 11.94 9.48 -1.69
CA THR A 125 12.93 9.04 -2.68
C THR A 125 14.25 9.84 -2.60
N THR A 126 14.27 10.93 -1.84
CA THR A 126 15.42 11.84 -1.64
C THR A 126 16.16 11.65 -0.31
N GLY A 127 15.86 10.56 0.43
CA GLY A 127 16.54 10.22 1.69
C GLY A 127 15.92 10.82 2.96
N PHE A 128 15.14 11.89 2.88
CA PHE A 128 14.44 12.46 4.04
C PHE A 128 12.94 12.17 3.94
N SER A 129 12.39 11.52 4.96
CA SER A 129 10.95 11.28 5.08
C SER A 129 10.22 12.60 5.35
N LYS A 130 9.11 12.84 4.62
CA LYS A 130 8.23 13.99 4.88
C LYS A 130 7.12 13.58 5.83
N GLY A 131 6.86 14.38 6.84
CA GLY A 131 5.76 14.18 7.79
C GLY A 131 4.45 14.75 7.22
N VAL A 132 3.55 13.91 6.79
CA VAL A 132 2.23 14.28 6.25
C VAL A 132 1.29 14.57 7.41
N MET A 133 0.80 15.81 7.52
CA MET A 133 -0.13 16.24 8.56
C MET A 133 -1.58 15.91 8.18
N LEU A 134 -2.17 14.93 8.85
CA LEU A 134 -3.53 14.45 8.58
C LEU A 134 -4.50 14.95 9.67
N PRO A 135 -5.49 15.78 9.31
CA PRO A 135 -6.55 16.20 10.22
C PRO A 135 -7.59 15.08 10.43
N TYR A 136 -8.39 15.19 11.48
CA TYR A 136 -9.46 14.21 11.76
C TYR A 136 -10.44 14.07 10.59
N ARG A 137 -10.78 15.17 9.87
CA ARG A 137 -11.68 15.11 8.71
C ARG A 137 -11.19 14.13 7.63
N ALA A 138 -9.86 14.01 7.47
CA ALA A 138 -9.30 13.11 6.47
C ALA A 138 -9.50 11.63 6.83
N LEU A 139 -9.42 11.31 8.12
CA LEU A 139 -9.76 9.96 8.62
C LEU A 139 -11.26 9.69 8.51
N TRP A 140 -12.11 10.67 8.86
CA TRP A 140 -13.57 10.52 8.79
C TRP A 140 -14.07 10.34 7.37
N GLY A 141 -13.54 11.11 6.39
CA GLY A 141 -13.94 11.00 4.99
C GLY A 141 -13.68 9.63 4.41
N ASN A 142 -12.51 9.08 4.73
CA ASN A 142 -12.17 7.73 4.30
C ASN A 142 -13.00 6.65 5.04
N LEU A 143 -13.26 6.84 6.34
CA LEU A 143 -14.14 5.95 7.10
C LEU A 143 -15.57 5.94 6.55
N ASP A 144 -16.14 7.11 6.26
CA ASP A 144 -17.47 7.25 5.67
C ASP A 144 -17.56 6.56 4.30
N LEU A 145 -16.51 6.69 3.47
CA LEU A 145 -16.40 5.94 2.21
C LEU A 145 -16.47 4.43 2.44
N MET A 146 -15.65 3.91 3.37
CA MET A 146 -15.61 2.46 3.62
C MET A 146 -16.93 1.93 4.19
N MET A 147 -17.62 2.72 5.04
CA MET A 147 -18.98 2.38 5.52
C MET A 147 -19.97 2.30 4.37
N ASP A 148 -19.88 3.22 3.40
CA ASP A 148 -20.78 3.27 2.25
C ASP A 148 -20.50 2.17 1.21
N VAL A 149 -19.24 1.82 0.99
CA VAL A 149 -18.88 0.86 -0.07
C VAL A 149 -18.83 -0.56 0.46
N ILE A 150 -18.17 -0.81 1.57
CA ILE A 150 -17.95 -2.16 2.13
C ILE A 150 -18.95 -2.49 3.24
N GLY A 151 -19.23 -1.53 4.13
CA GLY A 151 -20.10 -1.76 5.29
C GLY A 151 -21.51 -2.26 4.95
N LYS A 152 -22.01 -1.95 3.74
CA LYS A 152 -23.32 -2.47 3.26
C LYS A 152 -23.32 -3.97 2.98
N HIS A 153 -22.17 -4.56 2.73
CA HIS A 153 -22.01 -5.91 2.20
C HIS A 153 -21.50 -6.91 3.22
N ILE A 154 -20.89 -6.44 4.30
CA ILE A 154 -20.42 -7.26 5.41
C ILE A 154 -21.27 -7.00 6.67
N LYS A 155 -21.11 -7.80 7.70
CA LYS A 155 -21.86 -7.65 8.96
C LYS A 155 -20.90 -7.30 10.09
N PRO A 156 -21.30 -6.46 11.06
CA PRO A 156 -20.55 -6.31 12.30
C PRO A 156 -20.28 -7.66 12.97
N GLY A 157 -19.08 -7.85 13.48
CA GLY A 157 -18.60 -9.13 14.00
C GLY A 157 -18.00 -10.06 12.96
N SER A 158 -17.89 -9.63 11.70
CA SER A 158 -17.15 -10.36 10.67
C SER A 158 -15.65 -10.44 11.00
N ASN A 159 -14.99 -11.50 10.53
CA ASN A 159 -13.55 -11.62 10.67
C ASN A 159 -12.81 -10.87 9.56
N VAL A 160 -11.68 -10.24 9.90
CA VAL A 160 -10.76 -9.59 8.97
C VAL A 160 -9.33 -9.96 9.34
N LEU A 161 -8.49 -10.19 8.35
CA LEU A 161 -7.07 -10.49 8.54
C LEU A 161 -6.23 -9.25 8.19
N GLY A 162 -5.56 -8.67 9.19
CA GLY A 162 -4.64 -7.55 9.01
C GLY A 162 -3.25 -8.05 8.59
N ILE A 163 -2.94 -7.88 7.32
CA ILE A 163 -1.69 -8.31 6.67
C ILE A 163 -0.74 -7.13 6.47
N LEU A 164 -1.30 -5.98 6.13
CA LEU A 164 -0.54 -4.77 5.80
C LEU A 164 0.00 -4.08 7.07
N PRO A 165 1.15 -3.41 7.00
CA PRO A 165 1.65 -2.65 8.15
C PRO A 165 0.64 -1.59 8.60
N MET A 166 0.22 -1.64 9.88
CA MET A 166 -0.71 -0.66 10.46
C MET A 166 -0.15 0.76 10.50
N ALA A 167 1.17 0.93 10.42
CA ALA A 167 1.79 2.26 10.30
C ALA A 167 1.72 2.84 8.87
N HIS A 168 1.28 2.06 7.88
CA HIS A 168 1.03 2.52 6.52
C HIS A 168 -0.44 2.90 6.34
N MET A 169 -0.74 4.06 5.71
CA MET A 169 -2.12 4.58 5.65
C MET A 169 -3.15 3.61 5.08
N TYR A 170 -2.79 2.79 4.10
CA TYR A 170 -3.69 1.79 3.54
C TYR A 170 -4.08 0.71 4.56
N GLY A 171 -3.10 0.10 5.22
CA GLY A 171 -3.36 -0.85 6.32
C GLY A 171 -4.03 -0.19 7.51
N LEU A 172 -3.58 1.03 7.89
CA LEU A 172 -4.13 1.75 9.02
C LEU A 172 -5.62 2.03 8.86
N LEU A 173 -6.02 2.59 7.71
CA LEU A 173 -7.41 2.96 7.51
C LEU A 173 -8.30 1.75 7.21
N VAL A 174 -7.93 0.93 6.23
CA VAL A 174 -8.83 -0.09 5.68
C VAL A 174 -8.83 -1.37 6.49
N GLU A 175 -7.64 -1.85 6.97
CA GLU A 175 -7.56 -3.07 7.79
C GLU A 175 -7.76 -2.83 9.29
N PHE A 176 -7.65 -1.57 9.76
CA PHE A 176 -7.76 -1.32 11.19
C PHE A 176 -8.84 -0.32 11.56
N ILE A 177 -8.75 0.97 11.17
CA ILE A 177 -9.70 1.99 11.67
C ILE A 177 -11.13 1.67 11.22
N PHE A 178 -11.33 1.36 9.95
CA PHE A 178 -12.65 0.99 9.43
C PHE A 178 -13.19 -0.26 10.13
N GLU A 179 -12.40 -1.31 10.21
CA GLU A 179 -12.81 -2.59 10.78
C GLU A 179 -13.14 -2.48 12.27
N PHE A 180 -12.34 -1.72 13.01
CA PHE A 180 -12.59 -1.42 14.42
C PHE A 180 -13.88 -0.62 14.61
N CYS A 181 -14.08 0.46 13.84
CA CYS A 181 -15.27 1.30 13.94
C CYS A 181 -16.53 0.59 13.47
N TYR A 182 -16.40 -0.33 12.51
CA TYR A 182 -17.53 -1.16 12.06
C TYR A 182 -17.89 -2.28 13.04
N GLY A 183 -16.98 -2.63 13.96
CA GLY A 183 -17.18 -3.67 14.98
C GLY A 183 -16.82 -5.07 14.54
N ASN A 184 -15.85 -5.20 13.66
CA ASN A 184 -15.32 -6.48 13.18
C ASN A 184 -14.24 -7.06 14.10
N HIS A 185 -13.98 -8.37 13.97
CA HIS A 185 -12.89 -9.07 14.64
C HIS A 185 -11.63 -9.01 13.77
N ILE A 186 -10.60 -8.30 14.24
CA ILE A 186 -9.36 -8.11 13.52
C ILE A 186 -8.32 -9.12 14.03
N PHE A 187 -7.84 -9.97 13.13
CA PHE A 187 -6.77 -10.93 13.37
C PHE A 187 -5.48 -10.37 12.79
N PHE A 188 -4.51 -10.05 13.63
CA PHE A 188 -3.22 -9.53 13.19
C PHE A 188 -2.27 -10.66 12.81
N LEU A 189 -1.72 -10.62 11.61
CA LEU A 189 -0.68 -11.55 11.19
C LEU A 189 0.63 -11.17 11.88
N THR A 190 1.08 -12.02 12.82
CA THR A 190 2.29 -11.79 13.61
C THR A 190 3.57 -12.32 12.95
N ARG A 191 3.43 -13.21 11.95
CA ARG A 191 4.53 -13.74 11.13
C ARG A 191 4.78 -12.86 9.92
N LEU A 192 5.99 -12.90 9.37
CA LEU A 192 6.28 -12.22 8.09
C LEU A 192 5.35 -12.77 7.00
N PRO A 193 4.67 -11.90 6.25
CA PRO A 193 3.73 -12.32 5.22
C PRO A 193 4.48 -12.95 4.03
N SER A 194 4.39 -14.28 3.92
CA SER A 194 4.73 -15.02 2.71
C SER A 194 3.45 -15.61 2.10
N PRO A 195 3.41 -15.96 0.82
CA PRO A 195 2.20 -16.52 0.20
C PRO A 195 1.63 -17.72 0.97
N THR A 196 2.49 -18.62 1.46
CA THR A 196 2.08 -19.78 2.25
C THR A 196 1.48 -19.39 3.60
N VAL A 197 2.16 -18.51 4.34
CA VAL A 197 1.70 -18.01 5.66
C VAL A 197 0.38 -17.27 5.54
N VAL A 198 0.22 -16.48 4.47
CA VAL A 198 -1.01 -15.72 4.22
C VAL A 198 -2.17 -16.65 3.82
N ALA A 199 -1.92 -17.66 2.98
CA ALA A 199 -2.94 -18.64 2.59
C ALA A 199 -3.40 -19.49 3.81
N GLU A 200 -2.48 -19.92 4.68
CA GLU A 200 -2.82 -20.60 5.94
C GLU A 200 -3.71 -19.71 6.84
N ALA A 201 -3.34 -18.44 6.98
CA ALA A 201 -4.09 -17.48 7.78
C ALA A 201 -5.48 -17.21 7.19
N PHE A 202 -5.61 -17.10 5.86
CA PHE A 202 -6.91 -16.98 5.21
C PHE A 202 -7.81 -18.19 5.47
N ALA A 203 -7.28 -19.40 5.39
CA ALA A 203 -8.02 -20.63 5.65
C ALA A 203 -8.54 -20.70 7.09
N GLU A 204 -7.78 -20.19 8.06
CA GLU A 204 -8.14 -20.16 9.47
C GLU A 204 -9.15 -19.04 9.78
N VAL A 205 -8.86 -17.81 9.35
CA VAL A 205 -9.63 -16.60 9.69
C VAL A 205 -10.92 -16.50 8.89
N LYS A 206 -10.90 -16.92 7.61
CA LYS A 206 -12.03 -16.80 6.66
C LYS A 206 -12.57 -15.38 6.61
N PRO A 207 -11.77 -14.41 6.18
CA PRO A 207 -12.11 -13.00 6.23
C PRO A 207 -13.31 -12.66 5.34
N ALA A 208 -14.13 -11.72 5.81
CA ALA A 208 -15.29 -11.21 5.05
C ALA A 208 -14.89 -10.23 3.95
N ILE A 209 -13.70 -9.65 4.05
CA ILE A 209 -13.04 -8.82 3.04
C ILE A 209 -11.55 -9.14 3.07
N VAL A 210 -10.92 -9.16 1.90
CA VAL A 210 -9.47 -9.32 1.77
C VAL A 210 -8.87 -8.01 1.28
N ILE A 211 -7.94 -7.47 2.05
CA ILE A 211 -7.19 -6.27 1.71
C ILE A 211 -5.74 -6.70 1.47
N SER A 212 -5.17 -6.33 0.34
CA SER A 212 -3.86 -6.85 -0.05
C SER A 212 -3.11 -5.90 -0.97
N VAL A 213 -1.87 -6.29 -1.28
CA VAL A 213 -1.04 -5.66 -2.31
C VAL A 213 -0.85 -6.62 -3.48
N PRO A 214 -0.58 -6.12 -4.71
CA PRO A 214 -0.45 -6.94 -5.91
C PRO A 214 0.44 -8.15 -5.72
N MET A 215 1.64 -7.97 -5.19
CA MET A 215 2.65 -9.01 -5.03
C MET A 215 2.13 -10.26 -4.29
N ILE A 216 1.29 -10.09 -3.27
CA ILE A 216 0.74 -11.22 -2.49
C ILE A 216 -0.28 -11.98 -3.35
N ILE A 217 -1.21 -11.26 -3.99
CA ILE A 217 -2.26 -11.85 -4.84
C ILE A 217 -1.62 -12.57 -6.03
N GLU A 218 -0.70 -11.92 -6.73
CA GLU A 218 0.01 -12.48 -7.88
C GLU A 218 0.74 -13.77 -7.53
N LYS A 219 1.49 -13.78 -6.43
CA LYS A 219 2.20 -14.99 -5.99
C LYS A 219 1.24 -16.12 -5.62
N ILE A 220 0.11 -15.83 -4.98
CA ILE A 220 -0.92 -16.83 -4.69
C ILE A 220 -1.49 -17.40 -5.99
N ILE A 221 -1.87 -16.54 -6.93
CA ILE A 221 -2.45 -16.97 -8.21
C ILE A 221 -1.46 -17.78 -9.04
N ARG A 222 -0.23 -17.28 -9.20
CA ARG A 222 0.81 -17.97 -9.98
C ARG A 222 1.22 -19.31 -9.38
N LYS A 223 1.36 -19.41 -8.04
CA LYS A 223 1.81 -20.66 -7.39
C LYS A 223 0.67 -21.68 -7.20
N SER A 224 -0.54 -21.24 -6.89
CA SER A 224 -1.62 -22.16 -6.48
C SER A 224 -2.67 -22.40 -7.56
N ILE A 225 -2.87 -21.46 -8.49
CA ILE A 225 -3.97 -21.50 -9.44
C ILE A 225 -3.49 -21.76 -10.88
N PHE A 226 -2.53 -21.00 -11.36
CA PHE A 226 -2.03 -21.10 -12.75
C PHE A 226 -1.55 -22.49 -13.15
N PRO A 227 -0.84 -23.28 -12.33
CA PRO A 227 -0.41 -24.61 -12.71
C PRO A 227 -1.55 -25.54 -13.18
N THR A 228 -2.76 -25.30 -12.66
CA THR A 228 -3.95 -26.06 -13.05
C THR A 228 -4.79 -25.30 -14.07
N ALA A 229 -5.08 -24.04 -13.84
CA ALA A 229 -6.00 -23.23 -14.64
C ALA A 229 -5.43 -22.87 -16.02
N GLN A 230 -4.13 -22.68 -16.14
CA GLN A 230 -3.46 -22.28 -17.38
C GLN A 230 -3.13 -23.45 -18.33
N THR A 231 -3.50 -24.69 -17.97
CA THR A 231 -3.28 -25.84 -18.87
C THR A 231 -4.08 -25.69 -20.17
N PRO A 232 -3.55 -26.15 -21.32
CA PRO A 232 -4.26 -26.06 -22.62
C PRO A 232 -5.66 -26.66 -22.58
N LYS A 233 -5.84 -27.76 -21.83
CA LYS A 233 -7.13 -28.43 -21.65
C LYS A 233 -8.13 -27.54 -20.93
N VAL A 234 -7.74 -26.89 -19.83
CA VAL A 234 -8.62 -26.00 -19.04
C VAL A 234 -8.93 -24.74 -19.83
N LYS A 235 -7.93 -24.12 -20.47
CA LYS A 235 -8.15 -22.97 -21.37
C LYS A 235 -9.16 -23.28 -22.48
N LEU A 236 -9.08 -24.47 -23.08
CA LEU A 236 -10.06 -24.91 -24.08
C LEU A 236 -11.46 -25.04 -23.46
N LEU A 237 -11.57 -25.71 -22.30
CA LEU A 237 -12.85 -25.90 -21.61
C LEU A 237 -13.50 -24.56 -21.20
N MET A 238 -12.73 -23.58 -20.78
CA MET A 238 -13.24 -22.23 -20.44
C MET A 238 -13.88 -21.51 -21.62
N LYS A 239 -13.42 -21.81 -22.86
CA LYS A 239 -13.94 -21.23 -24.11
C LYS A 239 -15.13 -21.99 -24.70
N MET A 240 -15.48 -23.19 -24.18
CA MET A 240 -16.55 -24.03 -24.74
C MET A 240 -17.93 -23.51 -24.37
N PRO A 241 -18.86 -23.33 -25.33
CA PRO A 241 -20.24 -22.94 -25.05
C PRO A 241 -20.93 -23.91 -24.07
N GLY A 242 -21.67 -23.39 -23.11
CA GLY A 242 -22.42 -24.17 -22.12
C GLY A 242 -21.58 -24.78 -20.98
N ILE A 243 -20.32 -25.16 -21.23
CA ILE A 243 -19.43 -25.74 -20.22
C ILE A 243 -18.53 -24.66 -19.61
N GLY A 244 -18.06 -23.71 -20.41
CA GLY A 244 -17.08 -22.70 -20.02
C GLY A 244 -17.48 -21.91 -18.79
N LYS A 245 -18.77 -21.50 -18.69
CA LYS A 245 -19.26 -20.79 -17.51
C LYS A 245 -19.09 -21.61 -16.23
N LYS A 246 -19.46 -22.90 -16.25
CA LYS A 246 -19.30 -23.78 -15.07
C LYS A 246 -17.84 -24.03 -14.69
N VAL A 247 -16.95 -24.08 -15.71
CA VAL A 247 -15.50 -24.22 -15.46
C VAL A 247 -14.96 -22.96 -14.79
N LYS A 248 -15.31 -21.77 -15.30
CA LYS A 248 -14.92 -20.48 -14.72
C LYS A 248 -15.44 -20.33 -13.28
N GLU A 249 -16.71 -20.66 -13.03
CA GLU A 249 -17.30 -20.64 -11.68
C GLU A 249 -16.56 -21.55 -10.70
N LYS A 250 -16.15 -22.77 -11.14
CA LYS A 250 -15.36 -23.68 -10.30
C LYS A 250 -13.96 -23.15 -10.01
N ILE A 251 -13.31 -22.53 -10.99
CA ILE A 251 -12.00 -21.92 -10.78
C ILE A 251 -12.12 -20.70 -9.84
N CYS A 252 -13.11 -19.85 -10.06
CA CYS A 252 -13.42 -18.72 -9.19
C CYS A 252 -13.64 -19.19 -7.74
N GLN A 253 -14.44 -20.24 -7.53
CA GLN A 253 -14.66 -20.82 -6.20
C GLN A 253 -13.35 -21.35 -5.60
N HIS A 254 -12.50 -22.01 -6.39
CA HIS A 254 -11.20 -22.48 -5.91
C HIS A 254 -10.28 -21.32 -5.49
N VAL A 255 -10.23 -20.23 -6.27
CA VAL A 255 -9.49 -19.00 -5.89
C VAL A 255 -10.06 -18.42 -4.59
N MET A 256 -11.38 -18.35 -4.49
CA MET A 256 -12.06 -17.88 -3.27
C MET A 256 -11.71 -18.76 -2.06
N ASP A 257 -11.72 -20.08 -2.21
CA ASP A 257 -11.39 -21.03 -1.15
C ASP A 257 -9.96 -20.85 -0.63
N VAL A 258 -8.99 -20.57 -1.52
CA VAL A 258 -7.60 -20.26 -1.14
C VAL A 258 -7.53 -18.96 -0.31
N MET A 259 -8.48 -18.05 -0.51
CA MET A 259 -8.61 -16.79 0.25
C MET A 259 -9.58 -16.90 1.45
N GLY A 260 -9.90 -18.13 1.90
CA GLY A 260 -10.73 -18.40 3.07
C GLY A 260 -12.21 -18.66 2.78
N GLY A 261 -12.66 -18.54 1.53
CA GLY A 261 -13.99 -18.94 1.08
C GLY A 261 -15.16 -18.01 1.45
N ASN A 262 -14.90 -16.85 2.06
CA ASN A 262 -15.95 -15.99 2.63
C ASN A 262 -15.88 -14.51 2.22
N ALA A 263 -14.88 -14.12 1.47
CA ALA A 263 -14.68 -12.71 1.12
C ALA A 263 -15.77 -12.20 0.16
N TYR A 264 -16.36 -11.07 0.50
CA TYR A 264 -17.24 -10.33 -0.41
C TYR A 264 -16.44 -9.77 -1.58
N GLU A 265 -15.24 -9.24 -1.30
CA GLU A 265 -14.40 -8.54 -2.26
C GLU A 265 -12.94 -8.65 -1.86
N VAL A 266 -12.05 -8.64 -2.86
CA VAL A 266 -10.60 -8.54 -2.69
C VAL A 266 -10.14 -7.17 -3.18
N MET A 267 -9.77 -6.30 -2.24
CA MET A 267 -9.26 -4.96 -2.51
C MET A 267 -7.74 -4.99 -2.67
N VAL A 268 -7.24 -4.50 -3.78
CA VAL A 268 -5.80 -4.40 -4.04
C VAL A 268 -5.41 -2.93 -4.18
N GLY A 269 -4.33 -2.54 -3.52
CA GLY A 269 -3.85 -1.16 -3.56
C GLY A 269 -2.34 -1.05 -3.41
N GLY A 270 -1.82 0.16 -3.60
CA GLY A 270 -0.41 0.50 -3.42
C GLY A 270 0.46 0.34 -4.67
N ALA A 271 0.05 -0.46 -5.65
CA ALA A 271 0.68 -0.60 -6.97
C ALA A 271 -0.33 -1.17 -7.98
N GLY A 272 0.01 -1.19 -9.27
CA GLY A 272 -0.78 -1.86 -10.31
C GLY A 272 -0.71 -3.39 -10.16
N LEU A 273 -1.80 -4.08 -10.47
CA LEU A 273 -1.84 -5.54 -10.55
C LEU A 273 -1.31 -5.97 -11.90
N ASN A 274 -0.54 -7.07 -11.92
CA ASN A 274 -0.06 -7.64 -13.17
C ASN A 274 -1.22 -7.97 -14.11
N LYS A 275 -1.14 -7.48 -15.35
CA LYS A 275 -2.24 -7.56 -16.32
C LYS A 275 -2.70 -8.99 -16.59
N GLU A 276 -1.80 -9.97 -16.69
CA GLU A 276 -2.17 -11.38 -16.93
C GLU A 276 -3.01 -11.93 -15.77
N VAL A 277 -2.64 -11.56 -14.53
CA VAL A 277 -3.37 -11.99 -13.32
C VAL A 277 -4.71 -11.28 -13.24
N GLU A 278 -4.76 -9.98 -13.52
CA GLU A 278 -6.01 -9.21 -13.54
C GLU A 278 -6.99 -9.76 -14.59
N ASP A 279 -6.54 -9.88 -15.83
CA ASP A 279 -7.35 -10.40 -16.94
C ASP A 279 -7.92 -11.80 -16.61
N PHE A 280 -7.10 -12.66 -16.01
CA PHE A 280 -7.54 -13.99 -15.59
C PHE A 280 -8.59 -13.94 -14.49
N LEU A 281 -8.39 -13.13 -13.44
CA LEU A 281 -9.33 -13.00 -12.34
C LEU A 281 -10.67 -12.42 -12.80
N LEU A 282 -10.65 -11.45 -13.70
CA LEU A 282 -11.84 -10.89 -14.31
C LEU A 282 -12.53 -11.91 -15.26
N GLU A 283 -11.76 -12.68 -16.03
CA GLU A 283 -12.30 -13.73 -16.92
C GLU A 283 -13.10 -14.80 -16.16
N ILE A 284 -12.65 -15.16 -14.95
CA ILE A 284 -13.36 -16.15 -14.11
C ILE A 284 -14.47 -15.51 -13.24
N GLY A 285 -14.64 -14.19 -13.29
CA GLY A 285 -15.63 -13.44 -12.50
C GLY A 285 -15.28 -13.34 -11.02
N PHE A 286 -13.99 -13.28 -10.68
CA PHE A 286 -13.53 -13.15 -9.31
C PHE A 286 -13.76 -11.71 -8.79
N PRO A 287 -14.28 -11.52 -7.55
CA PRO A 287 -14.61 -10.21 -7.01
C PRO A 287 -13.36 -9.44 -6.57
N ILE A 288 -12.62 -8.91 -7.53
CA ILE A 288 -11.43 -8.10 -7.30
C ILE A 288 -11.66 -6.65 -7.71
N THR A 289 -11.08 -5.72 -6.95
CA THR A 289 -11.05 -4.30 -7.29
C THR A 289 -9.72 -3.68 -6.93
N MET A 290 -9.45 -2.55 -7.54
CA MET A 290 -8.25 -1.76 -7.27
C MET A 290 -8.63 -0.34 -6.86
N GLY A 291 -7.91 0.18 -5.85
CA GLY A 291 -8.00 1.56 -5.43
C GLY A 291 -6.68 2.31 -5.60
N TYR A 292 -6.77 3.62 -5.76
CA TYR A 292 -5.62 4.51 -5.82
C TYR A 292 -5.71 5.59 -4.75
N GLY A 293 -4.55 5.90 -4.19
CA GLY A 293 -4.43 6.95 -3.21
C GLY A 293 -3.00 7.15 -2.71
N THR A 294 -2.84 8.14 -1.86
CA THR A 294 -1.54 8.55 -1.33
C THR A 294 -1.61 8.75 0.18
N THR A 295 -0.47 8.80 0.85
CA THR A 295 -0.44 9.15 2.29
C THR A 295 -1.08 10.52 2.54
N GLU A 296 -0.91 11.44 1.60
CA GLU A 296 -1.41 12.81 1.63
C GLU A 296 -2.95 12.91 1.54
N THR A 297 -3.63 11.80 1.24
CA THR A 297 -5.11 11.72 1.14
C THR A 297 -5.74 10.68 2.08
N ALA A 298 -5.02 10.15 3.02
CA ALA A 298 -5.43 9.34 4.17
C ALA A 298 -6.21 8.02 3.92
N PRO A 299 -6.06 7.17 2.93
CA PRO A 299 -5.25 7.29 1.73
C PRO A 299 -6.03 7.56 0.43
N MET A 300 -7.38 7.42 0.37
CA MET A 300 -8.17 7.16 -0.84
C MET A 300 -8.42 8.41 -1.69
N ILE A 301 -8.17 8.28 -2.99
CA ILE A 301 -8.52 9.25 -4.03
C ILE A 301 -9.56 8.66 -4.99
N THR A 302 -9.32 7.43 -5.46
CA THR A 302 -10.26 6.73 -6.34
C THR A 302 -10.47 5.28 -5.88
N PHE A 303 -11.71 4.80 -6.08
CA PHE A 303 -12.11 3.44 -5.77
C PHE A 303 -13.45 3.12 -6.45
N SER A 304 -13.73 1.86 -6.73
CA SER A 304 -15.04 1.34 -7.13
C SER A 304 -15.26 -0.04 -6.50
N ASP A 305 -16.53 -0.37 -6.18
CA ASP A 305 -16.93 -1.73 -5.84
C ASP A 305 -16.55 -2.67 -7.01
N TYR A 306 -16.22 -3.93 -6.73
CA TYR A 306 -15.81 -4.88 -7.76
C TYR A 306 -16.85 -5.06 -8.89
N LYS A 307 -18.12 -4.75 -8.65
CA LYS A 307 -19.20 -4.85 -9.65
C LYS A 307 -19.10 -3.76 -10.70
N ASP A 308 -18.52 -2.62 -10.32
CA ASP A 308 -18.33 -1.45 -11.18
C ASP A 308 -16.87 -1.30 -11.61
N PHE A 309 -16.03 -2.29 -11.28
CA PHE A 309 -14.61 -2.27 -11.60
C PHE A 309 -14.38 -2.47 -13.11
N VAL A 310 -13.55 -1.60 -13.67
CA VAL A 310 -13.13 -1.64 -15.07
C VAL A 310 -11.66 -2.09 -15.14
N ALA A 311 -11.37 -3.09 -15.97
CA ALA A 311 -10.02 -3.65 -16.12
C ALA A 311 -8.94 -2.57 -16.36
N GLY A 312 -7.87 -2.63 -15.60
CA GLY A 312 -6.74 -1.69 -15.65
C GLY A 312 -7.03 -0.35 -14.99
N SER A 313 -8.25 -0.10 -14.47
CA SER A 313 -8.57 1.13 -13.76
C SER A 313 -8.26 1.03 -12.27
N CYS A 314 -8.25 2.15 -11.60
CA CYS A 314 -8.26 2.24 -10.13
C CYS A 314 -9.55 2.86 -9.58
N GLY A 315 -10.64 2.68 -10.31
CA GLY A 315 -11.97 3.17 -9.93
C GLY A 315 -12.25 4.63 -10.28
N THR A 316 -13.33 5.16 -9.72
CA THR A 316 -13.80 6.53 -9.89
C THR A 316 -13.47 7.38 -8.66
N ALA A 317 -13.62 8.70 -8.76
CA ALA A 317 -13.42 9.61 -7.63
C ALA A 317 -14.26 9.19 -6.41
N VAL A 318 -13.63 9.11 -5.24
CA VAL A 318 -14.33 8.72 -4.01
C VAL A 318 -15.20 9.84 -3.47
N LYS A 319 -16.17 9.47 -2.65
CA LYS A 319 -17.07 10.40 -1.96
C LYS A 319 -16.28 11.52 -1.26
N HIS A 320 -16.80 12.73 -1.32
CA HIS A 320 -16.22 13.95 -0.73
C HIS A 320 -14.89 14.41 -1.36
N MET A 321 -14.50 13.86 -2.50
CA MET A 321 -13.34 14.27 -3.25
C MET A 321 -13.71 14.74 -4.65
N GLU A 322 -13.12 15.84 -5.08
CA GLU A 322 -13.06 16.25 -6.47
C GLU A 322 -11.74 15.76 -7.06
N VAL A 323 -11.78 15.02 -8.15
CA VAL A 323 -10.59 14.47 -8.80
C VAL A 323 -10.64 14.76 -10.28
N LYS A 324 -9.53 15.18 -10.86
CA LYS A 324 -9.42 15.43 -12.32
C LYS A 324 -8.03 15.09 -12.84
N VAL A 325 -7.95 14.89 -14.14
CA VAL A 325 -6.72 14.74 -14.90
C VAL A 325 -6.42 16.07 -15.59
N LEU A 326 -5.25 16.64 -15.37
CA LEU A 326 -4.81 17.87 -16.04
C LEU A 326 -4.32 17.55 -17.44
N SER A 327 -5.26 17.45 -18.39
CA SER A 327 -5.00 17.14 -19.79
C SER A 327 -6.05 17.84 -20.67
N ASP A 328 -5.67 18.22 -21.87
CA ASP A 328 -6.61 18.74 -22.89
C ASP A 328 -7.51 17.62 -23.45
N ASP A 329 -7.05 16.37 -23.40
CA ASP A 329 -7.79 15.16 -23.77
C ASP A 329 -7.53 14.06 -22.74
N PRO A 330 -8.24 14.07 -21.59
CA PRO A 330 -8.01 13.11 -20.52
C PRO A 330 -8.21 11.64 -20.89
N GLN A 331 -8.93 11.36 -21.98
CA GLN A 331 -9.15 9.98 -22.44
C GLN A 331 -7.92 9.41 -23.13
N ASN A 332 -7.18 10.21 -23.88
CA ASN A 332 -6.12 9.77 -24.77
C ASN A 332 -4.73 10.28 -24.36
N ILE A 333 -4.67 11.43 -23.72
CA ILE A 333 -3.40 12.07 -23.34
C ILE A 333 -3.26 12.05 -21.82
N PRO A 334 -2.27 11.32 -21.27
CA PRO A 334 -2.02 11.32 -19.84
C PRO A 334 -1.75 12.72 -19.29
N GLY A 335 -2.37 13.04 -18.17
CA GLY A 335 -2.12 14.27 -17.42
C GLY A 335 -1.98 13.99 -15.93
N GLU A 336 -1.53 14.98 -15.18
CA GLU A 336 -1.41 14.84 -13.74
C GLU A 336 -2.78 14.67 -13.08
N ILE A 337 -2.87 13.71 -12.13
CA ILE A 337 -4.01 13.61 -11.23
C ILE A 337 -3.90 14.72 -10.19
N VAL A 338 -4.92 15.54 -10.10
CA VAL A 338 -5.07 16.48 -8.99
C VAL A 338 -6.38 16.24 -8.28
N CYS A 339 -6.39 16.41 -6.96
CA CYS A 339 -7.59 16.19 -6.17
C CYS A 339 -7.76 17.26 -5.10
N ARG A 340 -9.02 17.47 -4.69
CA ARG A 340 -9.42 18.38 -3.65
C ARG A 340 -10.56 17.76 -2.83
N GLY A 341 -10.57 17.96 -1.51
CA GLY A 341 -11.64 17.46 -0.66
C GLY A 341 -11.18 17.16 0.76
N ILE A 342 -12.07 16.53 1.53
CA ILE A 342 -11.87 16.33 2.96
C ILE A 342 -10.73 15.37 3.30
N ASN A 343 -10.34 14.49 2.38
CA ASN A 343 -9.24 13.53 2.58
C ASN A 343 -7.86 14.18 2.50
N VAL A 344 -7.74 15.39 1.91
CA VAL A 344 -6.45 16.03 1.67
C VAL A 344 -5.80 16.51 2.97
N MET A 345 -4.51 16.26 3.12
CA MET A 345 -3.67 16.67 4.23
C MET A 345 -3.68 18.20 4.45
N HIS A 346 -3.22 18.66 5.63
CA HIS A 346 -2.92 20.08 5.86
C HIS A 346 -1.63 20.54 5.16
N GLY A 347 -0.72 19.61 4.89
CA GLY A 347 0.60 19.87 4.34
C GLY A 347 1.68 19.02 4.98
N TYR A 348 2.94 19.36 4.74
CA TYR A 348 4.08 18.67 5.32
C TYR A 348 4.58 19.38 6.56
N TYR A 349 4.71 18.65 7.66
CA TYR A 349 5.13 19.16 8.95
C TYR A 349 6.50 19.86 8.86
N LYS A 350 6.55 21.10 9.34
CA LYS A 350 7.75 21.98 9.28
C LYS A 350 8.37 22.15 7.88
N ASN A 351 7.57 22.00 6.82
CA ASN A 351 8.06 22.13 5.46
C ASN A 351 7.04 22.82 4.55
N GLN A 352 6.89 24.14 4.74
CA GLN A 352 5.94 24.96 3.98
C GLN A 352 6.29 24.98 2.50
N ALA A 353 7.57 25.07 2.13
CA ALA A 353 8.01 25.08 0.74
C ALA A 353 7.59 23.79 -0.01
N ALA A 354 7.70 22.63 0.65
CA ALA A 354 7.23 21.37 0.06
C ALA A 354 5.70 21.30 -0.01
N THR A 355 5.00 21.94 0.93
CA THR A 355 3.53 22.04 0.93
C THR A 355 3.06 22.90 -0.24
N ASP A 356 3.62 24.10 -0.40
CA ASP A 356 3.28 25.03 -1.48
C ASP A 356 3.60 24.48 -2.89
N ALA A 357 4.55 23.54 -2.97
CA ALA A 357 4.89 22.86 -4.20
C ALA A 357 3.87 21.81 -4.65
N VAL A 358 2.97 21.36 -3.74
CA VAL A 358 2.01 20.29 -4.05
C VAL A 358 0.56 20.66 -3.75
N ILE A 359 0.28 21.72 -2.98
CA ILE A 359 -1.07 22.24 -2.78
C ILE A 359 -1.10 23.64 -3.35
N ASP A 360 -1.90 23.82 -4.39
CA ASP A 360 -2.04 25.11 -5.06
C ASP A 360 -2.96 26.07 -4.25
N LYS A 361 -3.01 27.34 -4.72
CA LYS A 361 -3.81 28.41 -4.07
C LYS A 361 -5.33 28.14 -4.06
N ASP A 362 -5.82 27.25 -4.92
CA ASP A 362 -7.22 26.87 -5.05
C ASP A 362 -7.54 25.57 -4.25
N GLY A 363 -6.54 25.05 -3.51
CA GLY A 363 -6.65 23.89 -2.64
C GLY A 363 -6.55 22.54 -3.37
N TRP A 364 -6.08 22.53 -4.62
CA TRP A 364 -5.81 21.29 -5.33
C TRP A 364 -4.48 20.69 -4.89
N PHE A 365 -4.53 19.43 -4.52
CA PHE A 365 -3.34 18.62 -4.24
C PHE A 365 -2.86 17.98 -5.55
N HIS A 366 -1.63 18.27 -5.92
CA HIS A 366 -0.89 17.73 -7.05
C HIS A 366 -0.21 16.43 -6.62
N THR A 367 -0.67 15.30 -7.16
CA THR A 367 -0.18 13.99 -6.73
C THR A 367 1.20 13.65 -7.30
N GLY A 368 1.57 14.25 -8.41
CA GLY A 368 2.75 13.89 -9.21
C GLY A 368 2.58 12.58 -9.97
N ASP A 369 1.38 11.97 -9.95
CA ASP A 369 1.05 10.76 -10.68
C ASP A 369 0.27 11.12 -11.95
N LEU A 370 0.55 10.41 -13.04
CA LEU A 370 -0.09 10.61 -14.36
C LEU A 370 -1.17 9.56 -14.57
N ALA A 371 -2.29 9.99 -15.15
CA ALA A 371 -3.37 9.09 -15.52
C ALA A 371 -4.09 9.54 -16.79
N THR A 372 -4.88 8.63 -17.34
CA THR A 372 -6.00 8.92 -18.23
C THR A 372 -7.31 8.65 -17.52
N MET A 373 -8.43 9.18 -18.03
CA MET A 373 -9.77 8.97 -17.46
C MET A 373 -10.75 8.72 -18.61
N ASN A 374 -11.56 7.65 -18.51
CA ASN A 374 -12.58 7.36 -19.51
C ASN A 374 -13.84 8.22 -19.31
N GLU A 375 -14.83 8.08 -20.23
CA GLU A 375 -16.09 8.82 -20.19
C GLU A 375 -16.92 8.57 -18.93
N ASP A 376 -16.80 7.37 -18.35
CA ASP A 376 -17.50 6.96 -17.14
C ASP A 376 -16.79 7.42 -15.84
N GLY A 377 -15.66 8.15 -15.96
CA GLY A 377 -14.91 8.68 -14.83
C GLY A 377 -13.96 7.70 -14.15
N HIS A 378 -13.64 6.56 -14.76
CA HIS A 378 -12.62 5.64 -14.25
C HIS A 378 -11.22 6.13 -14.59
N PHE A 379 -10.33 6.10 -13.61
CA PHE A 379 -8.94 6.55 -13.74
C PHE A 379 -8.02 5.35 -14.05
N PHE A 380 -7.06 5.57 -14.94
CA PHE A 380 -6.05 4.59 -15.36
C PHE A 380 -4.67 5.20 -15.12
N ILE A 381 -3.95 4.71 -14.13
CA ILE A 381 -2.60 5.20 -13.79
C ILE A 381 -1.63 4.86 -14.92
N ARG A 382 -0.79 5.83 -15.30
CA ARG A 382 0.19 5.70 -16.39
C ARG A 382 1.63 5.79 -15.91
N GLY A 383 1.86 6.33 -14.72
CA GLY A 383 3.18 6.45 -14.12
C GLY A 383 3.33 7.71 -13.30
N ARG A 384 4.58 8.12 -13.06
CA ARG A 384 4.90 9.32 -12.29
C ARG A 384 5.58 10.38 -13.14
N ILE A 385 5.23 11.64 -12.96
CA ILE A 385 5.85 12.79 -13.66
C ILE A 385 7.37 12.74 -13.53
N LYS A 386 7.90 12.54 -12.33
CA LYS A 386 9.35 12.51 -12.08
C LYS A 386 10.10 11.30 -12.66
N ASN A 387 9.39 10.26 -13.04
CA ASN A 387 9.97 9.05 -13.64
C ASN A 387 9.86 9.06 -15.18
N MET A 388 9.04 9.95 -15.71
CA MET A 388 8.85 10.11 -17.15
C MET A 388 10.18 10.37 -17.84
N LEU A 389 10.45 9.63 -18.90
CA LEU A 389 11.64 9.78 -19.73
C LEU A 389 11.28 10.52 -21.02
N LEU A 390 12.26 11.22 -21.58
CA LEU A 390 12.07 11.90 -22.86
C LEU A 390 12.64 11.01 -23.96
N GLY A 391 11.80 10.51 -24.85
CA GLY A 391 12.24 9.74 -26.01
C GLY A 391 13.12 10.58 -26.95
N SER A 392 13.88 9.92 -27.81
CA SER A 392 14.81 10.56 -28.76
C SER A 392 14.13 11.53 -29.74
N ASN A 393 12.82 11.40 -29.92
CA ASN A 393 11.99 12.28 -30.75
C ASN A 393 11.22 13.35 -29.95
N GLY A 394 11.54 13.53 -28.65
CA GLY A 394 10.86 14.49 -27.76
C GLY A 394 9.49 14.04 -27.24
N GLN A 395 9.08 12.80 -27.48
CA GLN A 395 7.84 12.25 -26.92
C GLN A 395 8.07 11.71 -25.50
N ASN A 396 7.04 11.82 -24.68
CA ASN A 396 7.05 11.28 -23.32
C ASN A 396 7.02 9.74 -23.35
N VAL A 397 7.91 9.12 -22.61
CA VAL A 397 7.94 7.67 -22.34
C VAL A 397 7.61 7.46 -20.88
N TYR A 398 6.67 6.59 -20.61
CA TYR A 398 6.24 6.19 -19.26
C TYR A 398 6.87 4.86 -18.91
N PRO A 399 7.95 4.84 -18.13
CA PRO A 399 8.71 3.62 -17.82
C PRO A 399 7.85 2.53 -17.20
N GLU A 400 6.94 2.92 -16.31
CA GLU A 400 6.07 2.00 -15.59
C GLU A 400 5.18 1.19 -16.55
N GLU A 401 4.67 1.78 -17.61
CA GLU A 401 3.87 1.06 -18.62
C GLU A 401 4.67 -0.03 -19.37
N ILE A 402 5.96 0.23 -19.56
CA ILE A 402 6.87 -0.73 -20.21
C ILE A 402 7.23 -1.84 -19.23
N GLU A 403 7.53 -1.47 -17.98
CA GLU A 403 7.86 -2.37 -16.88
C GLU A 403 6.70 -3.34 -16.59
N ASP A 404 5.47 -2.87 -16.53
CA ASP A 404 4.28 -3.70 -16.30
C ASP A 404 4.15 -4.79 -17.38
N LYS A 405 4.41 -4.45 -18.64
CA LYS A 405 4.40 -5.43 -19.73
C LYS A 405 5.55 -6.40 -19.62
N LEU A 406 6.76 -5.90 -19.34
CA LEU A 406 7.95 -6.73 -19.21
C LEU A 406 7.88 -7.68 -18.01
N ASN A 407 7.35 -7.21 -16.87
CA ASN A 407 7.14 -8.01 -15.67
C ASN A 407 6.09 -9.14 -15.86
N SER A 408 5.32 -9.09 -16.96
CA SER A 408 4.38 -10.16 -17.35
C SER A 408 5.01 -11.22 -18.26
N MET A 409 6.27 -11.03 -18.68
CA MET A 409 6.96 -11.96 -19.59
C MET A 409 7.71 -13.06 -18.82
N SER A 410 8.04 -14.13 -19.51
CA SER A 410 8.72 -15.31 -18.96
C SER A 410 10.03 -14.94 -18.27
N MET A 411 10.31 -15.57 -17.14
CA MET A 411 11.54 -15.42 -16.34
C MET A 411 11.81 -14.01 -15.82
N VAL A 412 10.83 -13.10 -15.80
CA VAL A 412 10.98 -11.76 -15.29
C VAL A 412 10.29 -11.64 -13.94
N SER A 413 11.06 -11.40 -12.88
CA SER A 413 10.54 -11.11 -11.54
C SER A 413 10.26 -9.63 -11.38
N GLU A 414 11.23 -8.78 -11.75
CA GLU A 414 11.12 -7.33 -11.65
C GLU A 414 11.94 -6.68 -12.77
N SER A 415 11.48 -5.52 -13.23
CA SER A 415 12.21 -4.74 -14.22
C SER A 415 12.22 -3.26 -13.88
N LEU A 416 13.22 -2.56 -14.44
CA LEU A 416 13.40 -1.13 -14.31
C LEU A 416 13.86 -0.56 -15.66
N ILE A 417 13.07 0.35 -16.23
CA ILE A 417 13.46 1.05 -17.45
C ILE A 417 14.29 2.27 -17.11
N VAL A 418 15.47 2.35 -17.72
CA VAL A 418 16.40 3.46 -17.58
C VAL A 418 16.78 4.00 -18.94
N GLN A 419 17.17 5.27 -18.96
CA GLN A 419 17.70 5.89 -20.18
C GLN A 419 19.24 5.89 -20.15
N ARG A 420 19.86 5.46 -21.25
CA ARG A 420 21.29 5.48 -21.46
C ARG A 420 21.59 6.24 -22.75
N GLY A 421 22.00 7.50 -22.63
CA GLY A 421 22.02 8.41 -23.77
C GLY A 421 20.65 8.52 -24.42
N ASP A 422 20.55 8.23 -25.71
CA ASP A 422 19.29 8.26 -26.47
C ASP A 422 18.53 6.93 -26.47
N LYS A 423 19.02 5.92 -25.72
CA LYS A 423 18.47 4.57 -25.74
C LYS A 423 17.73 4.25 -24.44
N LEU A 424 16.63 3.53 -24.57
CA LEU A 424 15.94 2.91 -23.43
C LEU A 424 16.51 1.51 -23.21
N VAL A 425 16.86 1.21 -21.97
CA VAL A 425 17.43 -0.06 -21.52
C VAL A 425 16.56 -0.58 -20.38
N ALA A 426 16.22 -1.86 -20.45
CA ALA A 426 15.59 -2.53 -19.32
C ALA A 426 16.66 -3.23 -18.47
N LEU A 427 16.67 -2.95 -17.19
CA LEU A 427 17.36 -3.74 -16.18
C LEU A 427 16.33 -4.76 -15.66
N VAL A 428 16.67 -6.06 -15.67
CA VAL A 428 15.74 -7.13 -15.28
C VAL A 428 16.38 -8.01 -14.22
N HIS A 429 15.67 -8.18 -13.12
CA HIS A 429 15.96 -9.25 -12.17
C HIS A 429 15.10 -10.47 -12.53
N PRO A 430 15.71 -11.63 -12.84
CA PRO A 430 14.97 -12.81 -13.26
C PRO A 430 14.20 -13.47 -12.12
N ASP A 431 13.15 -14.21 -12.43
CA ASP A 431 12.49 -15.11 -11.47
C ASP A 431 13.35 -16.36 -11.30
N GLN A 432 14.20 -16.36 -10.28
CA GLN A 432 15.16 -17.42 -10.03
C GLN A 432 14.46 -18.75 -9.74
N ASP A 433 13.29 -18.74 -9.09
CA ASP A 433 12.51 -19.97 -8.84
C ASP A 433 12.08 -20.61 -10.18
N GLU A 434 11.69 -19.80 -11.16
CA GLU A 434 11.28 -20.27 -12.49
C GLU A 434 12.48 -20.74 -13.32
N VAL A 435 13.58 -20.00 -13.29
CA VAL A 435 14.85 -20.36 -13.96
C VAL A 435 15.36 -21.71 -13.46
N ASP A 436 15.41 -21.88 -12.12
CA ASP A 436 15.89 -23.13 -11.50
C ASP A 436 14.97 -24.31 -11.80
N ALA A 437 13.65 -24.09 -11.78
CA ALA A 437 12.66 -25.12 -12.08
C ALA A 437 12.76 -25.64 -13.53
N MET A 438 13.17 -24.79 -14.48
CA MET A 438 13.37 -25.15 -15.88
C MET A 438 14.78 -25.67 -16.17
N GLY A 439 15.73 -25.50 -15.25
CA GLY A 439 17.11 -25.92 -15.40
C GLY A 439 17.88 -25.09 -16.44
N PHE A 440 17.51 -23.83 -16.64
CA PHE A 440 18.13 -22.94 -17.61
C PHE A 440 19.48 -22.43 -17.12
N ASP A 441 20.43 -22.33 -18.04
CA ASP A 441 21.71 -21.68 -17.79
C ASP A 441 21.69 -20.18 -18.16
N LYS A 442 22.84 -19.51 -18.02
CA LYS A 442 22.96 -18.08 -18.34
C LYS A 442 22.74 -17.77 -19.83
N GLU A 443 23.08 -18.66 -20.72
CA GLU A 443 22.91 -18.48 -22.18
C GLU A 443 21.43 -18.64 -22.55
N ASP A 444 20.75 -19.63 -21.96
CA ASP A 444 19.32 -19.81 -22.10
C ASP A 444 18.56 -18.58 -21.64
N LEU A 445 18.90 -18.07 -20.45
CA LEU A 445 18.27 -16.88 -19.88
C LEU A 445 18.50 -15.62 -20.74
N GLN A 446 19.70 -15.45 -21.32
CA GLN A 446 19.98 -14.34 -22.23
C GLN A 446 19.13 -14.45 -23.52
N ASN A 447 18.98 -15.66 -24.07
CA ASN A 447 18.14 -15.89 -25.24
C ASN A 447 16.67 -15.59 -24.98
N ILE A 448 16.17 -15.97 -23.79
CA ILE A 448 14.81 -15.66 -23.36
C ILE A 448 14.62 -14.14 -23.22
N MET A 449 15.58 -13.44 -22.60
CA MET A 449 15.48 -12.00 -22.44
C MET A 449 15.53 -11.27 -23.78
N GLU A 450 16.31 -11.75 -24.75
CA GLU A 450 16.29 -11.19 -26.11
C GLU A 450 14.96 -11.45 -26.83
N GLN A 451 14.36 -12.62 -26.64
CA GLN A 451 13.01 -12.90 -27.16
C GLN A 451 11.97 -11.98 -26.50
N ASN A 452 12.01 -11.84 -25.17
CA ASN A 452 11.15 -10.91 -24.43
C ASN A 452 11.28 -9.48 -24.96
N ARG A 453 12.51 -9.01 -25.25
CA ARG A 453 12.75 -7.70 -25.83
C ARG A 453 12.10 -7.53 -27.20
N GLN A 454 12.19 -8.54 -28.06
CA GLN A 454 11.60 -8.51 -29.41
C GLN A 454 10.07 -8.49 -29.33
N ASP A 455 9.49 -9.35 -28.50
CA ASP A 455 8.04 -9.45 -28.30
C ASP A 455 7.47 -8.18 -27.68
N LEU A 456 8.16 -7.64 -26.67
CA LEU A 456 7.80 -6.37 -26.06
C LEU A 456 7.87 -5.22 -27.06
N ASN A 457 8.95 -5.13 -27.83
CA ASN A 457 9.13 -4.10 -28.86
C ASN A 457 8.11 -4.18 -30.00
N ALA A 458 7.51 -5.33 -30.26
CA ALA A 458 6.41 -5.47 -31.21
C ALA A 458 5.11 -4.83 -30.70
N MET A 459 4.96 -4.73 -29.38
CA MET A 459 3.79 -4.13 -28.73
C MET A 459 3.97 -2.64 -28.39
N LEU A 460 5.20 -2.13 -28.46
CA LEU A 460 5.53 -0.75 -28.08
C LEU A 460 5.56 0.20 -29.29
N PRO A 461 5.14 1.49 -29.10
CA PRO A 461 5.40 2.54 -30.07
C PRO A 461 6.89 2.67 -30.39
N HIS A 462 7.22 3.11 -31.58
CA HIS A 462 8.61 3.16 -32.07
C HIS A 462 9.54 3.94 -31.13
N PHE A 463 9.06 5.03 -30.53
CA PHE A 463 9.85 5.92 -29.67
C PHE A 463 10.11 5.35 -28.25
N SER A 464 9.39 4.32 -27.85
CA SER A 464 9.53 3.67 -26.54
C SER A 464 10.14 2.26 -26.60
N LYS A 465 10.67 1.86 -27.76
CA LYS A 465 11.33 0.57 -27.94
C LYS A 465 12.63 0.45 -27.16
N LEU A 466 12.82 -0.71 -26.56
CA LEU A 466 14.04 -1.04 -25.82
C LEU A 466 15.18 -1.39 -26.78
N SER A 467 16.36 -0.85 -26.50
CA SER A 467 17.60 -1.21 -27.23
C SER A 467 18.15 -2.55 -26.75
N GLU A 468 18.07 -2.81 -25.45
CA GLU A 468 18.57 -4.03 -24.82
C GLU A 468 17.84 -4.33 -23.50
N ILE A 469 17.95 -5.59 -23.05
CA ILE A 469 17.65 -6.01 -21.69
C ILE A 469 18.95 -6.45 -21.03
N ARG A 470 19.23 -5.92 -19.84
CA ARG A 470 20.39 -6.29 -19.00
C ARG A 470 19.90 -7.06 -17.78
N ILE A 471 20.43 -8.25 -17.61
CA ILE A 471 20.11 -9.08 -16.45
C ILE A 471 20.88 -8.56 -15.23
N GLN A 472 20.16 -8.42 -14.11
CA GLN A 472 20.71 -8.05 -12.80
C GLN A 472 20.85 -9.32 -11.95
N ASP A 473 22.06 -9.59 -11.46
CA ASP A 473 22.35 -10.75 -10.61
C ASP A 473 21.71 -10.64 -9.21
N TYR A 474 21.33 -9.43 -8.79
CA TYR A 474 20.78 -9.16 -7.47
C TYR A 474 19.43 -8.43 -7.58
N GLU A 475 18.58 -8.65 -6.57
CA GLU A 475 17.32 -7.89 -6.44
C GLU A 475 17.59 -6.39 -6.39
N PHE A 476 16.67 -5.60 -6.96
CA PHE A 476 16.74 -4.16 -6.85
C PHE A 476 16.63 -3.70 -5.40
N GLU A 477 17.38 -2.66 -5.03
CA GLU A 477 17.18 -2.00 -3.75
C GLU A 477 15.81 -1.33 -3.70
N LYS A 478 15.09 -1.59 -2.60
CA LYS A 478 13.72 -1.13 -2.42
C LYS A 478 13.60 -0.19 -1.22
N THR A 479 12.58 0.66 -1.30
CA THR A 479 12.11 1.43 -0.14
C THR A 479 11.39 0.50 0.85
N ALA A 480 11.07 1.00 2.05
CA ALA A 480 10.23 0.27 3.01
C ALA A 480 8.85 -0.10 2.43
N LYS A 481 8.37 0.64 1.42
CA LYS A 481 7.14 0.34 0.66
C LYS A 481 7.34 -0.68 -0.47
N LYS A 482 8.48 -1.36 -0.53
CA LYS A 482 8.85 -2.32 -1.57
C LYS A 482 8.93 -1.75 -3.00
N SER A 483 8.95 -0.44 -3.17
CA SER A 483 9.19 0.21 -4.48
C SER A 483 10.68 0.29 -4.76
N ILE A 484 11.10 0.04 -6.01
CA ILE A 484 12.49 0.11 -6.45
C ILE A 484 13.02 1.55 -6.27
N LYS A 485 14.20 1.68 -5.70
CA LYS A 485 14.93 2.97 -5.58
C LYS A 485 15.55 3.35 -6.92
N ARG A 486 14.73 3.80 -7.88
CA ARG A 486 15.11 4.12 -9.26
C ARG A 486 16.36 4.99 -9.37
N TYR A 487 16.53 5.97 -8.47
CA TYR A 487 17.63 6.91 -8.49
C TYR A 487 19.02 6.25 -8.35
N LEU A 488 19.10 5.05 -7.77
CA LEU A 488 20.36 4.30 -7.66
C LEU A 488 20.81 3.73 -9.02
N TYR A 489 19.88 3.53 -9.95
CA TYR A 489 20.11 2.86 -11.22
C TYR A 489 20.07 3.80 -12.42
N GLN A 490 19.58 5.03 -12.26
CA GLN A 490 19.45 5.99 -13.36
C GLN A 490 20.79 6.45 -13.92
N ASN A 491 21.84 6.54 -13.10
CA ASN A 491 23.15 7.04 -13.48
C ASN A 491 24.29 5.98 -13.38
N ALA A 492 23.97 4.72 -13.08
CA ALA A 492 24.96 3.65 -13.08
C ALA A 492 25.31 3.29 -14.53
N GLU A 493 26.59 3.24 -14.88
CA GLU A 493 27.12 2.87 -16.20
C GLU A 493 26.82 1.40 -16.55
#